data_54a439d9f85b23a2058a65c7ba049afe
#
_entry.id   54a439d9f85b23a2058a65c7ba049afe
#
_cell.length_a   1.000
_cell.length_b   1.000
_cell.length_c   1.000
_cell.angle_alpha   90.00
_cell.angle_beta   90.00
_cell.angle_gamma   90.00
#
_symmetry.space_group_name_H-M   'P 1'
#
loop_
_entity.id
_entity.type
_entity.pdbx_description
1 polymer ?
#
loop_
_entity_poly.entity_id
_entity_poly.type
_entity_poly.pdbx_seq_one_letter_code
_entity_poly.pdbx_strand_id
1 'polypeptide(L)'
;MTKRIDITDKLCFEENPVLEIGTLDVEVKADAETMLRLMGVFTEKAELEAVGEALNLIFTPEDVEAICNLERNGRKLSAKSLMTIVEAAMSLVMGDEQGE
;
A
#
# COMPACT_ATOMS: atom_id res chain seq x y z
N MET A 1 28.99 -23.95 -20.14
CA MET A 1 28.27 -22.99 -20.99
C MET A 1 27.14 -22.32 -20.20
N THR A 2 27.08 -21.01 -20.25
CA THR A 2 26.10 -20.26 -19.48
C THR A 2 24.82 -20.07 -20.30
N LYS A 3 23.70 -20.43 -19.71
CA LYS A 3 22.41 -20.16 -20.35
C LYS A 3 21.95 -18.75 -19.99
N ARG A 4 21.37 -18.06 -20.95
CA ARG A 4 20.86 -16.73 -20.75
C ARG A 4 19.43 -16.62 -21.25
N ILE A 5 18.59 -15.97 -20.46
CA ILE A 5 17.22 -15.72 -20.83
C ILE A 5 16.95 -14.26 -20.57
N ASP A 6 16.49 -13.56 -21.59
CA ASP A 6 16.15 -12.15 -21.48
C ASP A 6 14.66 -12.04 -21.20
N ILE A 7 14.32 -11.57 -20.02
CA ILE A 7 12.92 -11.44 -19.61
C ILE A 7 12.48 -9.98 -19.55
N THR A 8 13.28 -9.09 -20.11
CA THR A 8 12.99 -7.65 -20.01
C THR A 8 11.59 -7.31 -20.49
N ASP A 9 11.15 -7.96 -21.56
CA ASP A 9 9.84 -7.64 -22.14
C ASP A 9 8.68 -8.10 -21.25
N LYS A 10 8.97 -8.95 -20.27
CA LYS A 10 7.94 -9.43 -19.35
C LYS A 10 7.82 -8.58 -18.11
N LEU A 11 8.70 -7.60 -17.95
CA LEU A 11 8.73 -6.76 -16.75
C LEU A 11 7.88 -5.52 -16.97
N CYS A 12 7.31 -5.02 -15.89
CA CYS A 12 6.53 -3.79 -15.91
C CYS A 12 7.22 -2.72 -15.08
N PHE A 13 7.32 -1.53 -15.64
CA PHE A 13 7.88 -0.38 -14.95
C PHE A 13 6.81 0.70 -14.94
N GLU A 14 6.02 0.73 -13.88
CA GLU A 14 4.84 1.58 -13.82
C GLU A 14 4.97 2.60 -12.72
N GLU A 15 4.19 3.67 -12.87
CA GLU A 15 4.10 4.66 -11.81
C GLU A 15 3.32 4.08 -10.64
N ASN A 16 3.63 4.61 -9.44
CA ASN A 16 2.89 4.20 -8.27
C ASN A 16 1.42 4.57 -8.41
N PRO A 17 0.51 3.66 -8.03
CA PRO A 17 -0.91 3.98 -8.11
C PRO A 17 -1.32 5.01 -7.05
N VAL A 18 -2.46 5.62 -7.27
CA VAL A 18 -3.02 6.61 -6.36
C VAL A 18 -4.31 6.08 -5.77
N LEU A 19 -4.43 6.17 -4.47
CA LEU A 19 -5.65 5.80 -3.77
C LEU A 19 -6.45 7.06 -3.46
N GLU A 20 -7.69 7.09 -3.90
CA GLU A 20 -8.56 8.23 -3.68
C GLU A 20 -9.44 7.99 -2.46
N ILE A 21 -9.40 8.93 -1.52
CA ILE A 21 -10.20 8.87 -0.30
C ILE A 21 -10.92 10.20 -0.18
N GLY A 22 -12.14 10.27 -0.73
CA GLY A 22 -12.84 11.55 -0.80
C GLY A 22 -12.09 12.52 -1.68
N THR A 23 -11.68 13.63 -1.11
CA THR A 23 -10.89 14.62 -1.86
C THR A 23 -9.39 14.45 -1.65
N LEU A 24 -9.00 13.45 -0.86
CA LEU A 24 -7.59 13.20 -0.59
C LEU A 24 -7.06 12.13 -1.53
N ASP A 25 -5.99 12.45 -2.22
CA ASP A 25 -5.30 11.49 -3.09
C ASP A 25 -3.97 11.15 -2.44
N VAL A 26 -3.71 9.86 -2.23
CA VAL A 26 -2.45 9.44 -1.64
C VAL A 26 -1.77 8.44 -2.56
N GLU A 27 -0.48 8.61 -2.69
CA GLU A 27 0.32 7.72 -3.53
C GLU A 27 0.64 6.45 -2.76
N VAL A 28 0.43 5.31 -3.42
CA VAL A 28 0.71 4.00 -2.84
C VAL A 28 2.05 3.52 -3.39
N LYS A 29 3.02 3.32 -2.51
CA LYS A 29 4.31 2.80 -2.96
C LYS A 29 4.13 1.33 -3.32
N ALA A 30 4.28 1.02 -4.59
CA ALA A 30 3.99 -0.32 -5.09
C ALA A 30 5.18 -0.91 -5.84
N ASP A 31 6.38 -0.45 -5.52
CA ASP A 31 7.58 -0.98 -6.15
C ASP A 31 7.98 -2.31 -5.51
N ALA A 32 8.91 -2.99 -6.17
CA ALA A 32 9.33 -4.32 -5.75
C ALA A 32 9.91 -4.32 -4.34
N GLU A 33 10.68 -3.29 -4.01
CA GLU A 33 11.30 -3.23 -2.68
C GLU A 33 10.25 -3.15 -1.59
N THR A 34 9.22 -2.32 -1.81
CA THR A 34 8.13 -2.20 -0.85
C THR A 34 7.43 -3.53 -0.64
N MET A 35 7.20 -4.24 -1.74
CA MET A 35 6.53 -5.55 -1.65
C MET A 35 7.36 -6.53 -0.83
N LEU A 36 8.67 -6.56 -1.04
CA LEU A 36 9.52 -7.47 -0.29
C LEU A 36 9.49 -7.15 1.20
N ARG A 37 9.51 -5.87 1.56
CA ARG A 37 9.45 -5.48 2.95
C ARG A 37 8.12 -5.84 3.58
N LEU A 38 7.03 -5.68 2.83
CA LEU A 38 5.71 -6.05 3.33
C LEU A 38 5.61 -7.54 3.61
N MET A 39 6.17 -8.35 2.72
CA MET A 39 6.17 -9.79 2.95
C MET A 39 6.85 -10.15 4.25
N GLY A 40 7.98 -9.51 4.55
CA GLY A 40 8.68 -9.76 5.79
C GLY A 40 7.86 -9.34 7.01
N VAL A 41 7.22 -8.19 6.91
CA VAL A 41 6.42 -7.67 8.02
C VAL A 41 5.30 -8.64 8.38
N PHE A 42 4.56 -9.10 7.39
CA PHE A 42 3.41 -9.95 7.65
C PHE A 42 3.80 -11.38 8.00
N THR A 43 5.04 -11.74 7.78
CA THR A 43 5.53 -13.06 8.18
C THR A 43 6.00 -13.07 9.63
N GLU A 44 6.55 -11.96 10.11
CA GLU A 44 7.28 -11.95 11.37
C GLU A 44 6.56 -11.26 12.50
N LYS A 45 5.56 -10.44 12.20
CA LYS A 45 4.95 -9.59 13.22
C LYS A 45 3.50 -9.97 13.47
N ALA A 46 3.02 -9.65 14.67
CA ALA A 46 1.61 -9.79 14.98
C ALA A 46 0.79 -8.89 14.06
N GLU A 47 -0.47 -9.25 13.88
CA GLU A 47 -1.30 -8.59 12.88
C GLU A 47 -1.40 -7.08 13.09
N LEU A 48 -1.61 -6.64 14.32
CA LEU A 48 -1.74 -5.21 14.58
C LEU A 48 -0.43 -4.47 14.33
N GLU A 49 0.68 -5.06 14.74
CA GLU A 49 1.98 -4.49 14.47
C GLU A 49 2.25 -4.43 12.98
N ALA A 50 1.86 -5.48 12.28
CA ALA A 50 2.08 -5.56 10.84
C ALA A 50 1.35 -4.46 10.11
N VAL A 51 0.12 -4.16 10.52
CA VAL A 51 -0.66 -3.11 9.89
C VAL A 51 0.02 -1.76 10.04
N GLY A 52 0.54 -1.47 11.24
CA GLY A 52 1.25 -0.22 11.47
C GLY A 52 2.49 -0.09 10.62
N GLU A 53 3.26 -1.15 10.53
CA GLU A 53 4.45 -1.13 9.70
C GLU A 53 4.12 -1.02 8.23
N ALA A 54 3.06 -1.70 7.80
CA ALA A 54 2.64 -1.64 6.41
C ALA A 54 2.28 -0.21 6.01
N LEU A 55 1.57 0.50 6.89
CA LEU A 55 1.23 1.89 6.62
C LEU A 55 2.48 2.72 6.33
N ASN A 56 3.51 2.54 7.14
CA ASN A 56 4.72 3.33 6.99
C ASN A 56 5.55 2.91 5.79
N LEU A 57 5.37 1.71 5.29
CA LEU A 57 6.05 1.26 4.09
C LEU A 57 5.34 1.72 2.83
N ILE A 58 4.01 1.73 2.85
CA ILE A 58 3.21 2.03 1.67
C ILE A 58 3.05 3.54 1.44
N PHE A 59 2.88 4.29 2.52
CA PHE A 59 2.60 5.72 2.44
C PHE A 59 3.72 6.54 3.05
N THR A 60 3.82 7.80 2.63
CA THR A 60 4.74 8.73 3.28
C THR A 60 4.17 9.11 4.65
N PRO A 61 5.03 9.59 5.57
CA PRO A 61 4.51 10.04 6.86
C PRO A 61 3.46 11.14 6.75
N GLU A 62 3.63 12.04 5.77
CA GLU A 62 2.66 13.10 5.55
C GLU A 62 1.31 12.53 5.15
N ASP A 63 1.32 11.52 4.29
CA ASP A 63 0.08 10.90 3.84
C ASP A 63 -0.59 10.13 4.97
N VAL A 64 0.18 9.45 5.80
CA VAL A 64 -0.38 8.75 6.95
C VAL A 64 -1.08 9.75 7.88
N GLU A 65 -0.43 10.87 8.11
CA GLU A 65 -1.02 11.90 8.97
C GLU A 65 -2.30 12.45 8.37
N ALA A 66 -2.29 12.71 7.06
CA ALA A 66 -3.47 13.23 6.38
C ALA A 66 -4.63 12.24 6.48
N ILE A 67 -4.35 10.96 6.32
CA ILE A 67 -5.38 9.93 6.42
C ILE A 67 -5.97 9.92 7.84
N CYS A 68 -5.11 9.97 8.84
CA CYS A 68 -5.57 9.90 10.23
C CYS A 68 -6.36 11.14 10.64
N ASN A 69 -6.18 12.25 9.93
CA ASN A 69 -6.88 13.50 10.24
C ASN A 69 -8.14 13.70 9.41
N LEU A 70 -8.51 12.71 8.61
CA LEU A 70 -9.74 12.80 7.84
C LEU A 70 -10.94 12.89 8.77
N GLU A 71 -11.88 13.76 8.41
CA GLU A 71 -13.08 13.98 9.20
C GLU A 71 -14.29 14.05 8.28
N ARG A 72 -15.40 13.55 8.79
CA ARG A 72 -16.68 13.69 8.11
C ARG A 72 -17.74 13.86 9.17
N ASN A 73 -18.54 14.94 9.02
CA ASN A 73 -19.61 15.23 9.98
C ASN A 73 -19.06 15.41 11.40
N GLY A 74 -17.87 15.99 11.52
CA GLY A 74 -17.26 16.23 12.81
C GLY A 74 -16.64 15.02 13.47
N ARG A 75 -16.57 13.91 12.75
CA ARG A 75 -16.02 12.67 13.30
C ARG A 75 -14.78 12.28 12.55
N LYS A 76 -13.80 11.79 13.29
CA LYS A 76 -12.55 11.33 12.70
C LYS A 76 -12.70 9.94 12.12
N LEU A 77 -11.77 9.62 11.20
CA LEU A 77 -11.73 8.30 10.61
C LEU A 77 -11.66 7.22 11.69
N SER A 78 -12.47 6.17 11.54
CA SER A 78 -12.46 5.08 12.52
C SER A 78 -11.29 4.16 12.29
N ALA A 79 -10.90 3.43 13.33
CA ALA A 79 -9.84 2.44 13.20
C ALA A 79 -10.22 1.36 12.18
N LYS A 80 -11.49 1.01 12.14
CA LYS A 80 -11.97 0.01 11.20
C LYS A 80 -11.78 0.48 9.77
N SER A 81 -12.07 1.76 9.51
CA SER A 81 -11.89 2.32 8.19
C SER A 81 -10.41 2.36 7.80
N LEU A 82 -9.53 2.59 8.77
CA LEU A 82 -8.10 2.55 8.49
C LEU A 82 -7.69 1.18 7.96
N MET A 83 -8.24 0.12 8.53
CA MET A 83 -7.95 -1.22 8.06
C MET A 83 -8.40 -1.40 6.62
N THR A 84 -9.57 -0.84 6.28
CA THR A 84 -10.07 -0.89 4.92
C THR A 84 -9.10 -0.20 3.95
N ILE A 85 -8.57 0.94 4.37
CA ILE A 85 -7.62 1.67 3.53
C ILE A 85 -6.35 0.85 3.32
N VAL A 86 -5.84 0.22 4.39
CA VAL A 86 -4.64 -0.60 4.27
C VAL A 86 -4.89 -1.76 3.33
N GLU A 87 -6.05 -2.41 3.43
CA GLU A 87 -6.37 -3.52 2.55
C GLU A 87 -6.43 -3.10 1.10
N ALA A 88 -7.05 -1.95 0.83
CA ALA A 88 -7.11 -1.43 -0.53
C ALA A 88 -5.72 -1.14 -1.07
N ALA A 89 -4.88 -0.54 -0.25
CA ALA A 89 -3.51 -0.22 -0.66
C ALA A 89 -2.71 -1.50 -0.92
N MET A 90 -2.89 -2.51 -0.07
CA MET A 90 -2.21 -3.78 -0.26
C MET A 90 -2.61 -4.43 -1.58
N SER A 91 -3.88 -4.34 -1.94
CA SER A 91 -4.33 -4.88 -3.23
C SER A 91 -3.62 -4.19 -4.38
N LEU A 92 -3.43 -2.89 -4.28
CA LEU A 92 -2.72 -2.15 -5.32
C LEU A 92 -1.26 -2.58 -5.40
N VAL A 93 -0.62 -2.78 -4.25
CA VAL A 93 0.78 -3.22 -4.22
C VAL A 93 0.91 -4.61 -4.84
N MET A 94 -0.03 -5.49 -4.53
CA MET A 94 0.03 -6.87 -5.04
C MET A 94 -0.38 -6.96 -6.50
N GLY A 95 -0.89 -5.88 -7.07
CA GLY A 95 -1.32 -5.88 -8.46
C GLY A 95 -2.71 -6.42 -8.68
N ASP A 96 -3.46 -6.68 -7.62
CA ASP A 96 -4.84 -7.10 -7.73
C ASP A 96 -5.71 -5.91 -8.10
N GLU A 97 -6.63 -6.11 -9.05
CA GLU A 97 -7.58 -5.07 -9.38
C GLU A 97 -8.84 -5.29 -8.58
N GLN A 98 -9.25 -4.24 -7.92
CA GLN A 98 -10.52 -4.24 -7.24
C GLN A 98 -11.56 -4.05 -8.30
N GLY A 99 -12.25 -5.00 -8.59
CA GLY A 99 -13.12 -5.05 -9.67
C GLY A 99 -14.03 -3.94 -9.80
N GLU A 100 -14.39 -3.58 -10.34
CA GLU A 100 -14.93 -2.91 -10.48
C GLU A 100 -15.70 -3.01 -10.78
#